data_a51c70b14f500a188a6dee8a30f27038
#
_entry.id   a51c70b14f500a188a6dee8a30f27038
#
_cell.length_a   1.000
_cell.length_b   1.000
_cell.length_c   1.000
_cell.angle_alpha   90.00
_cell.angle_beta   90.00
_cell.angle_gamma   90.00
#
_symmetry.space_group_name_H-M   'P 1'
#
loop_
_entity.id
_entity.type
_entity.pdbx_description
1 polymer ?
#
loop_
_entity_poly.entity_id
_entity_poly.type
_entity_poly.pdbx_seq_one_letter_code
_entity_poly.pdbx_strand_id
1 'polypeptide(L)'
;MEPLREPPVKGLEQHEGAVVVRLGGELDLYNAEDVRTALAVAIDEGTARIVVDMSEVEFVDSTALGVLVEARSKLGENGLLIAAPQLETRRTLEVSGLDRHLRVHDSVDSALASER
;
A
#
# COMPACT_ATOMS: atom_id res chain seq x y z
N MET A 1 11.20 -14.49 -25.51
CA MET A 1 11.29 -13.31 -24.64
C MET A 1 10.03 -13.19 -23.80
N GLU A 2 10.21 -13.05 -22.53
CA GLU A 2 9.03 -12.91 -21.67
C GLU A 2 8.43 -11.52 -21.80
N PRO A 3 7.10 -11.43 -21.76
CA PRO A 3 6.48 -10.11 -21.74
C PRO A 3 6.87 -9.36 -20.48
N LEU A 4 7.13 -8.08 -20.62
CA LEU A 4 7.44 -7.24 -19.50
C LEU A 4 6.18 -7.02 -18.68
N ARG A 5 6.28 -7.23 -17.39
CA ARG A 5 5.19 -6.92 -16.48
C ARG A 5 5.16 -5.43 -16.27
N GLU A 6 3.98 -4.88 -16.13
CA GLU A 6 3.86 -3.48 -15.76
C GLU A 6 4.39 -3.27 -14.34
N PRO A 7 5.01 -2.13 -14.07
CA PRO A 7 5.49 -1.85 -12.73
C PRO A 7 4.33 -1.87 -11.71
N PRO A 8 4.56 -2.39 -10.52
CA PRO A 8 3.51 -2.40 -9.50
C PRO A 8 3.20 -1.03 -8.94
N VAL A 9 4.18 -0.11 -8.98
CA VAL A 9 3.98 1.26 -8.53
C VAL A 9 3.54 2.09 -9.71
N LYS A 10 2.29 2.55 -9.70
CA LYS A 10 1.68 3.29 -10.80
C LYS A 10 1.87 4.80 -10.67
N GLY A 11 2.13 5.28 -9.48
CA GLY A 11 2.37 6.69 -9.27
C GLY A 11 2.53 7.04 -7.81
N LEU A 12 3.07 8.23 -7.58
CA LEU A 12 3.23 8.83 -6.27
C LEU A 12 2.63 10.21 -6.33
N GLU A 13 1.77 10.56 -5.38
CA GLU A 13 1.15 11.87 -5.32
C GLU A 13 1.41 12.51 -3.98
N GLN A 14 1.92 13.73 -4.00
CA GLN A 14 2.16 14.49 -2.77
C GLN A 14 0.87 15.19 -2.36
N HIS A 15 0.55 15.06 -1.09
CA HIS A 15 -0.56 15.77 -0.47
C HIS A 15 -0.05 16.42 0.81
N GLU A 16 -0.79 17.37 1.33
CA GLU A 16 -0.41 18.00 2.58
C GLU A 16 -0.43 16.95 3.70
N GLY A 17 0.77 16.66 4.24
CA GLY A 17 0.92 15.72 5.33
C GLY A 17 0.87 14.25 4.96
N ALA A 18 0.80 13.91 3.66
CA ALA A 18 0.72 12.53 3.23
C ALA A 18 1.25 12.33 1.81
N VAL A 19 1.64 11.10 1.51
CA VAL A 19 1.98 10.68 0.15
C VAL A 19 1.02 9.56 -0.22
N VAL A 20 0.39 9.65 -1.38
CA VAL A 20 -0.41 8.57 -1.93
C VAL A 20 0.46 7.75 -2.87
N VAL A 21 0.60 6.47 -2.58
CA VAL A 21 1.33 5.53 -3.43
C VAL A 21 0.29 4.66 -4.13
N ARG A 22 0.16 4.82 -5.45
CA ARG A 22 -0.79 4.02 -6.23
C ARG A 22 -0.12 2.75 -6.70
N LEU A 23 -0.70 1.62 -6.32
CA LEU A 23 -0.24 0.30 -6.74
C LEU A 23 -1.25 -0.29 -7.73
N GLY A 24 -0.83 -1.28 -8.51
CA GLY A 24 -1.73 -1.94 -9.44
C GLY A 24 -1.22 -3.28 -9.90
N GLY A 25 -2.12 -4.06 -10.47
CA GLY A 25 -1.83 -5.39 -10.98
C GLY A 25 -1.67 -6.43 -9.89
N GLU A 26 -0.82 -7.39 -10.12
CA GLU A 26 -0.52 -8.45 -9.16
C GLU A 26 0.71 -8.08 -8.35
N LEU A 27 0.57 -8.09 -7.03
CA LEU A 27 1.68 -7.84 -6.12
C LEU A 27 2.14 -9.16 -5.54
N ASP A 28 3.36 -9.55 -5.83
CA ASP A 28 3.88 -10.87 -5.46
C ASP A 28 5.37 -10.81 -5.14
N LEU A 29 5.96 -11.97 -4.91
CA LEU A 29 7.37 -12.05 -4.52
C LEU A 29 8.32 -11.48 -5.59
N TYR A 30 7.89 -11.46 -6.86
CA TYR A 30 8.76 -10.98 -7.95
C TYR A 30 8.85 -9.46 -8.02
N ASN A 31 7.82 -8.75 -7.55
CA ASN A 31 7.81 -7.29 -7.60
C ASN A 31 7.67 -6.61 -6.24
N ALA A 32 7.68 -7.39 -5.16
CA ALA A 32 7.56 -6.83 -3.81
C ALA A 32 8.69 -5.84 -3.49
N GLU A 33 9.89 -6.06 -4.03
CA GLU A 33 11.01 -5.14 -3.80
C GLU A 33 10.76 -3.76 -4.40
N ASP A 34 10.09 -3.69 -5.55
CA ASP A 34 9.76 -2.41 -6.16
C ASP A 34 8.81 -1.62 -5.25
N VAL A 35 7.85 -2.32 -4.64
CA VAL A 35 6.93 -1.69 -3.69
C VAL A 35 7.68 -1.25 -2.44
N ARG A 36 8.55 -2.11 -1.90
CA ARG A 36 9.36 -1.78 -0.73
C ARG A 36 10.19 -0.53 -0.97
N THR A 37 10.83 -0.45 -2.13
CA THR A 37 11.68 0.69 -2.49
C THR A 37 10.87 2.00 -2.52
N ALA A 38 9.70 1.97 -3.15
CA ALA A 38 8.86 3.16 -3.24
C ALA A 38 8.42 3.63 -1.85
N LEU A 39 8.02 2.70 -0.99
CA LEU A 39 7.61 3.04 0.37
C LEU A 39 8.80 3.56 1.19
N ALA A 40 9.96 2.93 1.04
CA ALA A 40 11.17 3.34 1.76
C ALA A 40 11.60 4.75 1.37
N VAL A 41 11.54 5.08 0.10
CA VAL A 41 11.89 6.44 -0.36
C VAL A 41 10.96 7.47 0.29
N ALA A 42 9.66 7.21 0.31
CA ALA A 42 8.71 8.12 0.94
C ALA A 42 8.98 8.28 2.44
N ILE A 43 9.29 7.17 3.12
CA ILE A 43 9.60 7.21 4.55
C ILE A 43 10.90 7.99 4.81
N ASP A 44 11.93 7.75 4.01
CA ASP A 44 13.23 8.41 4.17
C ASP A 44 13.15 9.90 3.88
N GLU A 45 12.20 10.33 3.06
CA GLU A 45 11.97 11.74 2.79
C GLU A 45 11.20 12.44 3.90
N GLY A 46 10.88 11.73 4.96
CA GLY A 46 10.24 12.30 6.13
C GLY A 46 8.72 12.31 6.09
N THR A 47 8.11 11.56 5.18
CA THR A 47 6.66 11.46 5.11
C THR A 47 6.12 10.82 6.39
N ALA A 48 5.16 11.49 7.02
CA ALA A 48 4.54 11.00 8.25
C ALA A 48 3.42 10.00 7.97
N ARG A 49 2.76 10.12 6.84
CA ARG A 49 1.64 9.25 6.47
C ARG A 49 1.75 8.85 5.01
N ILE A 50 1.48 7.58 4.76
CA ILE A 50 1.39 7.03 3.42
C ILE A 50 0.00 6.40 3.24
N VAL A 51 -0.68 6.78 2.17
CA VAL A 51 -1.91 6.14 1.75
C VAL A 51 -1.57 5.24 0.57
N VAL A 52 -1.78 3.95 0.72
CA VAL A 52 -1.54 2.97 -0.34
C VAL A 52 -2.85 2.76 -1.08
N ASP A 53 -2.94 3.29 -2.29
CA ASP A 53 -4.14 3.16 -3.13
C ASP A 53 -4.08 1.81 -3.84
N MET A 54 -4.99 0.93 -3.50
CA MET A 54 -5.05 -0.42 -4.04
C MET A 54 -6.21 -0.63 -5.00
N SER A 55 -6.80 0.45 -5.50
CA SER A 55 -7.96 0.35 -6.39
C SER A 55 -7.68 -0.43 -7.68
N GLU A 56 -6.43 -0.44 -8.12
CA GLU A 56 -6.03 -1.16 -9.33
C GLU A 56 -5.28 -2.47 -9.03
N VAL A 57 -5.22 -2.86 -7.77
CA VAL A 57 -4.54 -4.11 -7.37
C VAL A 57 -5.52 -5.27 -7.50
N GLU A 58 -5.14 -6.26 -8.30
CA GLU A 58 -5.97 -7.43 -8.58
C GLU A 58 -5.67 -8.61 -7.66
N PHE A 59 -4.45 -8.66 -7.15
CA PHE A 59 -3.99 -9.78 -6.32
C PHE A 59 -2.82 -9.35 -5.45
N VAL A 60 -2.77 -9.85 -4.21
CA VAL A 60 -1.60 -9.69 -3.35
C VAL A 60 -1.26 -11.05 -2.72
N ASP A 61 0.03 -11.36 -2.63
CA ASP A 61 0.48 -12.53 -1.89
C ASP A 61 1.07 -12.13 -0.52
N SER A 62 1.48 -13.12 0.25
CA SER A 62 2.01 -12.89 1.58
C SER A 62 3.30 -12.07 1.59
N THR A 63 4.12 -12.18 0.53
CA THR A 63 5.36 -11.40 0.45
C THR A 63 5.05 -9.91 0.33
N ALA A 64 4.10 -9.57 -0.54
CA ALA A 64 3.67 -8.19 -0.70
C ALA A 64 3.02 -7.65 0.57
N LEU A 65 2.19 -8.45 1.23
CA LEU A 65 1.60 -8.05 2.50
C LEU A 65 2.67 -7.78 3.56
N GLY A 66 3.73 -8.58 3.58
CA GLY A 66 4.86 -8.39 4.49
C GLY A 66 5.54 -7.04 4.29
N VAL A 67 5.65 -6.58 3.06
CA VAL A 67 6.21 -5.27 2.74
C VAL A 67 5.36 -4.15 3.34
N LEU A 68 4.04 -4.28 3.25
CA LEU A 68 3.12 -3.28 3.83
C LEU A 68 3.24 -3.24 5.36
N VAL A 69 3.32 -4.40 5.99
CA VAL A 69 3.48 -4.50 7.44
C VAL A 69 4.81 -3.88 7.88
N GLU A 70 5.87 -4.14 7.13
CA GLU A 70 7.18 -3.55 7.41
C GLU A 70 7.13 -2.02 7.36
N ALA A 71 6.50 -1.47 6.33
CA ALA A 71 6.35 -0.02 6.20
C ALA A 71 5.54 0.56 7.36
N ARG A 72 4.47 -0.12 7.73
CA ARG A 72 3.64 0.30 8.85
C ARG A 72 4.46 0.33 10.15
N SER A 73 5.32 -0.64 10.35
CA SER A 73 6.19 -0.69 11.54
C SER A 73 7.09 0.53 11.62
N LYS A 74 7.59 0.98 10.48
CA LYS A 74 8.48 2.16 10.43
C LYS A 74 7.74 3.47 10.63
N LEU A 75 6.50 3.56 10.12
CA LEU A 75 5.72 4.79 10.18
C LEU A 75 4.93 4.94 11.47
N GLY A 76 4.72 3.85 12.19
CA GLY A 76 3.90 3.85 13.38
C GLY A 76 2.44 3.51 13.08
N GLU A 77 1.65 3.41 14.13
CA GLU A 77 0.32 2.82 14.09
C GLU A 77 -0.65 3.46 13.09
N ASN A 78 -0.59 4.75 12.93
CA ASN A 78 -1.50 5.47 12.05
C ASN A 78 -0.80 6.02 10.81
N GLY A 79 0.41 5.57 10.54
CA GLY A 79 1.22 6.10 9.45
C GLY A 79 0.94 5.48 8.09
N LEU A 80 0.43 4.25 8.07
CA LEU A 80 0.13 3.56 6.81
C LEU A 80 -1.36 3.25 6.72
N LEU A 81 -2.00 3.75 5.67
CA LEU A 81 -3.42 3.54 5.43
C LEU A 81 -3.59 2.83 4.09
N ILE A 82 -4.50 1.87 4.04
CA ILE A 82 -4.86 1.16 2.82
C ILE A 82 -6.14 1.79 2.28
N ALA A 83 -6.17 2.11 1.00
CA ALA A 83 -7.34 2.74 0.40
C ALA A 83 -7.88 1.92 -0.76
N ALA A 84 -9.19 1.82 -0.83
CA ALA A 84 -9.94 1.26 -1.96
C ALA A 84 -9.53 -0.16 -2.39
N PRO A 85 -9.28 -1.10 -1.46
CA PRO A 85 -8.94 -2.45 -1.88
C PRO A 85 -10.12 -3.11 -2.59
N GLN A 86 -9.85 -3.86 -3.65
CA GLN A 86 -10.86 -4.66 -4.31
C GLN A 86 -11.31 -5.79 -3.38
N LEU A 87 -12.43 -6.39 -3.67
CA LEU A 87 -13.02 -7.41 -2.80
C LEU A 87 -12.06 -8.53 -2.44
N GLU A 88 -11.32 -9.06 -3.42
CA GLU A 88 -10.38 -10.14 -3.18
C GLU A 88 -9.24 -9.72 -2.23
N THR A 89 -8.72 -8.53 -2.43
CA THR A 89 -7.66 -8.00 -1.57
C THR A 89 -8.20 -7.77 -0.16
N ARG A 90 -9.40 -7.22 -0.06
CA ARG A 90 -10.05 -7.00 1.24
C ARG A 90 -10.22 -8.32 1.99
N ARG A 91 -10.65 -9.37 1.29
CA ARG A 91 -10.77 -10.70 1.88
C ARG A 91 -9.44 -11.23 2.37
N THR A 92 -8.39 -11.05 1.57
CA THR A 92 -7.05 -11.49 1.95
C THR A 92 -6.61 -10.79 3.23
N LEU A 93 -6.86 -9.49 3.35
CA LEU A 93 -6.53 -8.75 4.56
C LEU A 93 -7.32 -9.26 5.76
N GLU A 94 -8.60 -9.56 5.58
CA GLU A 94 -9.45 -10.07 6.66
C GLU A 94 -9.02 -11.46 7.11
N VAL A 95 -8.81 -12.36 6.16
CA VAL A 95 -8.43 -13.76 6.46
C VAL A 95 -7.08 -13.83 7.13
N SER A 96 -6.14 -12.99 6.74
CA SER A 96 -4.82 -12.96 7.34
C SER A 96 -4.79 -12.24 8.70
N GLY A 97 -5.86 -11.54 9.04
CA GLY A 97 -5.95 -10.75 10.26
C GLY A 97 -5.24 -9.40 10.17
N LEU A 98 -4.71 -9.06 9.01
CA LEU A 98 -3.96 -7.81 8.84
C LEU A 98 -4.84 -6.57 8.85
N ASP A 99 -6.13 -6.72 8.60
CA ASP A 99 -7.08 -5.61 8.71
C ASP A 99 -7.17 -5.06 10.14
N ARG A 100 -6.66 -5.79 11.12
CA ARG A 100 -6.57 -5.33 12.51
C ARG A 100 -5.37 -4.44 12.74
N HIS A 101 -4.36 -4.55 11.87
CA HIS A 101 -3.11 -3.82 11.99
C HIS A 101 -2.95 -2.74 10.94
N LEU A 102 -3.62 -2.90 9.80
CA LEU A 102 -3.60 -1.95 8.71
C LEU A 102 -4.98 -1.32 8.60
N ARG A 103 -5.04 0.00 8.73
CA ARG A 103 -6.31 0.69 8.59
C ARG A 103 -6.76 0.69 7.15
N VAL A 104 -7.98 0.27 6.90
CA VAL A 104 -8.54 0.15 5.56
C VAL A 104 -9.65 1.17 5.38
N HIS A 105 -9.56 1.94 4.32
CA HIS A 105 -10.57 2.93 3.94
C HIS A 105 -11.15 2.61 2.57
N ASP A 106 -12.38 3.02 2.33
CA ASP A 106 -13.06 2.71 1.07
C ASP A 106 -12.54 3.54 -0.11
N SER A 107 -11.87 4.65 0.17
CA SER A 107 -11.35 5.53 -0.88
C SER A 107 -10.10 6.25 -0.42
N VAL A 108 -9.35 6.78 -1.37
CA VAL A 108 -8.19 7.62 -1.08
C VAL A 108 -8.64 8.88 -0.33
N ASP A 109 -9.74 9.49 -0.76
CA ASP A 109 -10.25 10.70 -0.10
C ASP A 109 -10.61 10.44 1.35
N SER A 110 -11.25 9.32 1.62
CA SER A 110 -11.60 8.92 2.98
C SER A 110 -10.33 8.71 3.82
N ALA A 111 -9.32 8.08 3.26
CA ALA A 111 -8.06 7.85 3.96
C ALA A 111 -7.35 9.17 4.26
N LEU A 112 -7.28 10.07 3.29
CA LEU A 112 -6.63 11.37 3.47
C LEU A 112 -7.36 12.22 4.51
N ALA A 113 -8.66 12.10 4.60
CA ALA A 113 -9.48 12.86 5.55
C ALA A 113 -9.44 12.31 6.96
N SER A 114 -8.94 11.08 7.14
CA SER A 114 -8.94 10.43 8.46
C SER A 114 -7.94 11.12 9.39
N GLU A 115 -8.26 11.14 10.68
CA GLU A 115 -7.38 11.68 11.70
C GLU A 115 -6.32 10.66 12.09
N ARG A 116 -5.20 11.18 12.52
CA ARG A 116 -4.12 10.34 13.02
C ARG A 116 -4.47 9.75 14.39
#